data_9eb1887eee9ff220ada9dda48002c56a
#
_entry.id   9eb1887eee9ff220ada9dda48002c56a
#
_cell.length_a   1.000
_cell.length_b   1.000
_cell.length_c   1.000
_cell.angle_alpha   90.00
_cell.angle_beta   90.00
_cell.angle_gamma   90.00
#
_symmetry.space_group_name_H-M   'P 1'
#
loop_
_entity.id
_entity.type
_entity.pdbx_description
1 polymer ?
#
loop_
_entity_poly.entity_id
_entity_poly.type
_entity_poly.pdbx_seq_one_letter_code
_entity_poly.pdbx_strand_id
1 'polypeptide(L)'
;GAAVQVVIDILKAFFTIIKWPLAAVAAVLVLLGLCCAIYGFMAYRKGARLKKGEHIHVPKVPFWKNFFYYLPKQMVTDYFARDPEFFRYQGCIVFTGRQGYGKTIAMAEQALRWRKEYPRAKCITNFALQGQSAKLDDWRLLVGYKNGIQGVIACIDEMQNWFSSNQSKNFPPEMLEVITQNRKNRRVIMGTAQSFNRLAKPIRE
;
A
#
# COMPACT_ATOMS: atom_id res chain seq x y z
N GLY A 1 50.06 -9.34 17.70
CA GLY A 1 49.77 -10.16 18.84
C GLY A 1 48.66 -9.66 19.74
N ALA A 2 48.85 -8.57 20.52
CA ALA A 2 47.92 -8.17 21.57
C ALA A 2 46.51 -7.78 21.10
N ALA A 3 46.37 -7.10 19.97
CA ALA A 3 45.05 -6.69 19.42
C ALA A 3 44.21 -7.88 19.00
N VAL A 4 44.81 -8.93 18.45
CA VAL A 4 44.11 -10.15 18.05
C VAL A 4 43.58 -10.92 19.27
N GLN A 5 44.38 -10.94 20.34
CA GLN A 5 43.97 -11.62 21.60
C GLN A 5 42.78 -10.89 22.25
N VAL A 6 42.75 -9.57 22.26
CA VAL A 6 41.62 -8.77 22.78
C VAL A 6 40.33 -9.05 21.99
N VAL A 7 40.41 -9.14 20.65
CA VAL A 7 39.24 -9.48 19.79
C VAL A 7 38.73 -10.88 20.09
N ILE A 8 39.62 -11.85 20.29
CA ILE A 8 39.24 -13.24 20.64
C ILE A 8 38.53 -13.27 22.00
N ASP A 9 39.01 -12.54 22.97
CA ASP A 9 38.45 -12.51 24.33
C ASP A 9 37.08 -11.82 24.36
N ILE A 10 36.90 -10.73 23.56
CA ILE A 10 35.59 -10.09 23.37
C ILE A 10 34.59 -11.06 22.71
N LEU A 11 35.02 -11.78 21.67
CA LEU A 11 34.17 -12.77 21.00
C LEU A 11 33.76 -13.89 21.95
N LYS A 12 34.68 -14.43 22.75
CA LYS A 12 34.39 -15.47 23.77
C LYS A 12 33.39 -14.95 24.80
N ALA A 13 33.58 -13.74 25.33
CA ALA A 13 32.63 -13.13 26.27
C ALA A 13 31.23 -12.98 25.67
N PHE A 14 31.15 -12.52 24.43
CA PHE A 14 29.91 -12.37 23.67
C PHE A 14 29.18 -13.72 23.48
N PHE A 15 29.92 -14.75 23.06
CA PHE A 15 29.36 -16.11 22.95
C PHE A 15 28.90 -16.67 24.29
N THR A 16 29.61 -16.36 25.37
CA THR A 16 29.25 -16.81 26.71
C THR A 16 27.95 -16.17 27.19
N ILE A 17 27.72 -14.89 26.87
CA ILE A 17 26.50 -14.18 27.24
C ILE A 17 25.31 -14.70 26.43
N ILE A 18 25.49 -14.97 25.13
CA ILE A 18 24.39 -15.37 24.21
C ILE A 18 23.99 -16.84 24.41
N LYS A 19 24.89 -17.73 24.82
CA LYS A 19 24.58 -19.17 24.93
C LYS A 19 23.42 -19.48 25.88
N TRP A 20 23.30 -18.72 27.00
CA TRP A 20 22.24 -18.95 27.97
C TRP A 20 20.84 -18.58 27.47
N PRO A 21 20.60 -17.37 26.91
CA PRO A 21 19.30 -17.07 26.31
C PRO A 21 18.98 -17.97 25.11
N LEU A 22 19.99 -18.38 24.32
CA LEU A 22 19.78 -19.31 23.20
C LEU A 22 19.37 -20.70 23.68
N ALA A 23 20.02 -21.19 24.74
CA ALA A 23 19.66 -22.47 25.38
C ALA A 23 18.25 -22.40 25.98
N ALA A 24 17.87 -21.30 26.61
CA ALA A 24 16.52 -21.11 27.14
C ALA A 24 15.46 -21.12 26.01
N VAL A 25 15.69 -20.43 24.91
CA VAL A 25 14.80 -20.46 23.74
C VAL A 25 14.70 -21.87 23.15
N ALA A 26 15.83 -22.57 23.02
CA ALA A 26 15.84 -23.96 22.55
C ALA A 26 15.04 -24.89 23.48
N ALA A 27 15.19 -24.75 24.78
CA ALA A 27 14.43 -25.51 25.76
C ALA A 27 12.91 -25.26 25.65
N VAL A 28 12.48 -24.00 25.48
CA VAL A 28 11.07 -23.65 25.27
C VAL A 28 10.54 -24.27 23.98
N LEU A 29 11.31 -24.23 22.90
CA LEU A 29 10.90 -24.82 21.62
C LEU A 29 10.75 -26.36 21.71
N VAL A 30 11.67 -27.01 22.41
CA VAL A 30 11.58 -28.46 22.66
C VAL A 30 10.34 -28.80 23.51
N LEU A 31 10.07 -28.01 24.55
CA LEU A 31 8.89 -28.21 25.39
C LEU A 31 7.59 -28.01 24.61
N LEU A 32 7.51 -26.97 23.79
CA LEU A 32 6.39 -26.75 22.87
C LEU A 32 6.21 -27.90 21.88
N GLY A 33 7.30 -28.41 21.31
CA GLY A 33 7.28 -29.57 20.43
C GLY A 33 6.73 -30.83 21.12
N LEU A 34 7.15 -31.08 22.34
CA LEU A 34 6.64 -32.17 23.17
C LEU A 34 5.13 -32.02 23.45
N CYS A 35 4.70 -30.84 23.86
CA CYS A 35 3.27 -30.54 24.04
C CYS A 35 2.46 -30.77 22.76
N CYS A 36 2.92 -30.28 21.63
CA CYS A 36 2.28 -30.51 20.34
C CYS A 36 2.21 -32.00 19.97
N ALA A 37 3.25 -32.75 20.22
CA ALA A 37 3.27 -34.20 19.99
C ALA A 37 2.24 -34.95 20.85
N ILE A 38 2.16 -34.60 22.13
CA ILE A 38 1.18 -35.21 23.08
C ILE A 38 -0.25 -34.87 22.63
N TYR A 39 -0.54 -33.59 22.34
CA TYR A 39 -1.87 -33.19 21.87
C TYR A 39 -2.20 -33.80 20.52
N GLY A 40 -1.25 -33.86 19.60
CA GLY A 40 -1.41 -34.52 18.30
C GLY A 40 -1.73 -36.00 18.42
N PHE A 41 -1.04 -36.72 19.34
CA PHE A 41 -1.31 -38.12 19.62
C PHE A 41 -2.69 -38.33 20.24
N MET A 42 -3.09 -37.47 21.19
CA MET A 42 -4.44 -37.54 21.78
C MET A 42 -5.53 -37.27 20.75
N ALA A 43 -5.33 -36.28 19.87
CA ALA A 43 -6.26 -35.98 18.78
C ALA A 43 -6.37 -37.14 17.80
N TYR A 44 -5.24 -37.75 17.43
CA TYR A 44 -5.22 -38.96 16.58
C TYR A 44 -6.00 -40.13 17.19
N ARG A 45 -5.82 -40.38 18.49
CA ARG A 45 -6.61 -41.41 19.21
C ARG A 45 -8.12 -41.08 19.23
N LYS A 46 -8.51 -39.82 19.26
CA LYS A 46 -9.92 -39.36 19.15
C LYS A 46 -10.48 -39.40 17.73
N GLY A 47 -9.73 -39.93 16.76
CA GLY A 47 -10.18 -40.07 15.37
C GLY A 47 -9.91 -38.90 14.47
N ALA A 48 -9.13 -37.89 14.90
CA ALA A 48 -8.72 -36.82 14.02
C ALA A 48 -7.84 -37.38 12.89
N ARG A 49 -8.26 -37.13 11.65
CA ARG A 49 -7.52 -37.52 10.45
C ARG A 49 -7.18 -36.24 9.67
N LEU A 50 -5.99 -36.18 9.11
CA LEU A 50 -5.61 -35.14 8.18
C LEU A 50 -6.51 -35.27 6.93
N LYS A 51 -7.33 -34.25 6.68
CA LYS A 51 -8.10 -34.19 5.44
C LYS A 51 -7.12 -33.87 4.31
N LYS A 52 -6.99 -34.76 3.34
CA LYS A 52 -6.29 -34.46 2.09
C LYS A 52 -7.16 -33.46 1.32
N GLY A 53 -6.73 -32.22 1.23
CA GLY A 53 -7.33 -31.25 0.31
C GLY A 53 -6.84 -31.54 -1.12
N GLU A 54 -7.65 -31.23 -2.10
CA GLU A 54 -7.28 -31.24 -3.54
C GLU A 54 -6.42 -30.02 -3.89
N HIS A 55 -5.40 -29.74 -3.09
CA HIS A 55 -4.50 -28.63 -3.40
C HIS A 55 -3.41 -29.09 -4.36
N ILE A 56 -3.29 -28.37 -5.47
CA ILE A 56 -2.16 -28.53 -6.37
C ILE A 56 -0.87 -28.26 -5.59
N HIS A 57 -0.03 -29.28 -5.48
CA HIS A 57 1.23 -29.14 -4.76
C HIS A 57 2.21 -28.34 -5.61
N VAL A 58 2.30 -27.03 -5.32
CA VAL A 58 3.33 -26.19 -5.93
C VAL A 58 4.67 -26.53 -5.30
N PRO A 59 5.66 -27.01 -6.07
CA PRO A 59 6.96 -27.38 -5.54
C PRO A 59 7.62 -26.16 -4.89
N LYS A 60 8.00 -26.28 -3.62
CA LYS A 60 8.69 -25.23 -2.89
C LYS A 60 10.08 -25.06 -3.45
N VAL A 61 10.36 -23.91 -4.01
CA VAL A 61 11.71 -23.56 -4.47
C VAL A 61 12.58 -23.29 -3.22
N PRO A 62 13.81 -23.82 -3.16
CA PRO A 62 14.71 -23.55 -2.04
C PRO A 62 14.96 -22.05 -1.87
N PHE A 63 15.03 -21.59 -0.61
CA PHE A 63 15.22 -20.17 -0.28
C PHE A 63 16.41 -19.56 -1.01
N TRP A 64 17.55 -20.23 -1.04
CA TRP A 64 18.76 -19.75 -1.71
C TRP A 64 18.58 -19.52 -3.22
N LYS A 65 17.81 -20.39 -3.88
CA LYS A 65 17.51 -20.23 -5.31
C LYS A 65 16.56 -19.05 -5.54
N ASN A 66 15.60 -18.84 -4.64
CA ASN A 66 14.75 -17.65 -4.70
C ASN A 66 15.55 -16.37 -4.50
N PHE A 67 16.44 -16.35 -3.51
CA PHE A 67 17.17 -15.14 -3.12
C PHE A 67 18.29 -14.77 -4.11
N PHE A 68 19.10 -15.73 -4.55
CA PHE A 68 20.25 -15.43 -5.41
C PHE A 68 19.98 -15.53 -6.91
N TYR A 69 18.92 -16.17 -7.33
CA TYR A 69 18.61 -16.34 -8.75
C TYR A 69 17.30 -15.62 -9.15
N TYR A 70 16.17 -15.95 -8.53
CA TYR A 70 14.90 -15.40 -8.96
C TYR A 70 14.72 -13.94 -8.57
N LEU A 71 15.15 -13.53 -7.37
CA LEU A 71 15.03 -12.14 -6.92
C LEU A 71 15.86 -11.19 -7.82
N PRO A 72 17.17 -11.38 -8.06
CA PRO A 72 17.93 -10.50 -8.93
C PRO A 72 17.40 -10.51 -10.37
N LYS A 73 17.03 -11.69 -10.89
CA LYS A 73 16.43 -11.81 -12.22
C LYS A 73 15.16 -10.98 -12.35
N GLN A 74 14.25 -11.07 -11.34
CA GLN A 74 13.00 -10.31 -11.35
C GLN A 74 13.27 -8.81 -11.23
N MET A 75 14.17 -8.40 -10.34
CA MET A 75 14.54 -6.98 -10.17
C MET A 75 15.06 -6.38 -11.48
N VAL A 76 15.94 -7.10 -12.19
CA VAL A 76 16.46 -6.65 -13.49
C VAL A 76 15.34 -6.61 -14.54
N THR A 77 14.51 -7.64 -14.61
CA THR A 77 13.37 -7.68 -15.54
C THR A 77 12.41 -6.52 -15.28
N ASP A 78 12.04 -6.26 -14.02
CA ASP A 78 11.16 -5.17 -13.65
C ASP A 78 11.77 -3.79 -13.93
N TYR A 79 13.09 -3.67 -13.76
CA TYR A 79 13.79 -2.42 -14.08
C TYR A 79 13.74 -2.09 -15.57
N PHE A 80 13.98 -3.07 -16.46
CA PHE A 80 13.92 -2.87 -17.91
C PHE A 80 12.48 -2.84 -18.45
N ALA A 81 11.52 -3.49 -17.77
CA ALA A 81 10.10 -3.43 -18.12
C ALA A 81 9.41 -2.14 -17.62
N ARG A 82 10.13 -1.28 -16.88
CA ARG A 82 9.57 -0.04 -16.34
C ARG A 82 9.22 0.93 -17.47
N ASP A 83 7.95 1.24 -17.61
CA ASP A 83 7.48 2.29 -18.51
C ASP A 83 7.75 3.67 -17.87
N PRO A 84 8.53 4.56 -18.53
CA PRO A 84 8.78 5.90 -18.02
C PRO A 84 7.52 6.78 -17.94
N GLU A 85 6.49 6.46 -18.75
CA GLU A 85 5.21 7.18 -18.75
C GLU A 85 4.21 6.66 -17.72
N PHE A 86 4.61 5.65 -16.97
CA PHE A 86 3.77 5.06 -15.93
C PHE A 86 3.49 6.07 -14.81
N PHE A 87 2.23 6.49 -14.72
CA PHE A 87 1.79 7.44 -13.71
C PHE A 87 1.88 6.82 -12.30
N ARG A 88 2.72 7.41 -11.44
CA ARG A 88 3.04 6.86 -10.12
C ARG A 88 2.07 7.27 -9.03
N TYR A 89 1.46 8.44 -9.18
CA TYR A 89 0.61 9.00 -8.14
C TYR A 89 -0.76 8.35 -8.14
N GLN A 90 -1.25 8.03 -6.94
CA GLN A 90 -2.53 7.34 -6.75
C GLN A 90 -3.08 7.61 -5.36
N GLY A 91 -4.39 7.43 -5.19
CA GLY A 91 -5.07 7.60 -3.91
C GLY A 91 -5.86 8.88 -3.82
N CYS A 92 -6.25 9.25 -2.61
CA CYS A 92 -7.01 10.45 -2.31
C CYS A 92 -6.18 11.38 -1.41
N ILE A 93 -6.00 12.62 -1.82
CA ILE A 93 -5.25 13.65 -1.09
C ILE A 93 -6.19 14.79 -0.79
N VAL A 94 -6.32 15.17 0.48
CA VAL A 94 -7.22 16.23 0.89
C VAL A 94 -6.44 17.39 1.52
N PHE A 95 -6.59 18.57 0.94
CA PHE A 95 -6.06 19.83 1.47
C PHE A 95 -7.10 20.44 2.42
N THR A 96 -6.82 20.46 3.70
CA THR A 96 -7.74 20.99 4.71
C THR A 96 -7.23 22.29 5.32
N GLY A 97 -8.15 23.16 5.73
CA GLY A 97 -7.85 24.42 6.40
C GLY A 97 -8.96 25.45 6.26
N ARG A 98 -8.83 26.58 6.96
CA ARG A 98 -9.83 27.65 6.91
C ARG A 98 -9.95 28.27 5.51
N GLN A 99 -11.07 28.90 5.25
CA GLN A 99 -11.29 29.64 3.99
C GLN A 99 -10.21 30.73 3.82
N GLY A 100 -9.78 30.97 2.58
CA GLY A 100 -8.75 31.97 2.28
C GLY A 100 -7.28 31.51 2.47
N TYR A 101 -7.01 30.30 3.00
CA TYR A 101 -5.65 29.79 3.26
C TYR A 101 -4.94 29.17 2.03
N GLY A 102 -5.41 29.47 0.82
CA GLY A 102 -4.72 29.06 -0.40
C GLY A 102 -4.83 27.56 -0.77
N LYS A 103 -5.75 26.80 -0.18
CA LYS A 103 -5.91 25.36 -0.44
C LYS A 103 -6.06 25.03 -1.93
N THR A 104 -6.95 25.75 -2.62
CA THR A 104 -7.21 25.54 -4.04
C THR A 104 -5.97 25.88 -4.89
N ILE A 105 -5.23 26.92 -4.50
CA ILE A 105 -3.97 27.29 -5.16
C ILE A 105 -2.92 26.19 -4.98
N ALA A 106 -2.75 25.68 -3.76
CA ALA A 106 -1.82 24.59 -3.48
C ALA A 106 -2.17 23.30 -4.26
N MET A 107 -3.46 22.97 -4.33
CA MET A 107 -3.95 21.83 -5.13
C MET A 107 -3.69 22.06 -6.63
N ALA A 108 -3.97 23.24 -7.15
CA ALA A 108 -3.75 23.59 -8.56
C ALA A 108 -2.24 23.54 -8.91
N GLU A 109 -1.38 24.10 -8.05
CA GLU A 109 0.07 24.04 -8.22
C GLU A 109 0.56 22.59 -8.27
N GLN A 110 0.10 21.75 -7.36
CA GLN A 110 0.47 20.34 -7.34
C GLN A 110 0.00 19.60 -8.61
N ALA A 111 -1.20 19.89 -9.10
CA ALA A 111 -1.72 19.33 -10.35
C ALA A 111 -0.86 19.74 -11.55
N LEU A 112 -0.48 21.02 -11.63
CA LEU A 112 0.37 21.53 -12.69
C LEU A 112 1.78 20.95 -12.65
N ARG A 113 2.34 20.73 -11.45
CA ARG A 113 3.63 20.08 -11.24
C ARG A 113 3.61 18.64 -11.77
N TRP A 114 2.60 17.86 -11.41
CA TRP A 114 2.45 16.49 -11.92
C TRP A 114 2.18 16.41 -13.41
N ARG A 115 1.49 17.39 -13.97
CA ARG A 115 1.31 17.48 -15.44
C ARG A 115 2.61 17.78 -16.18
N LYS A 116 3.52 18.55 -15.58
CA LYS A 116 4.87 18.74 -16.15
C LYS A 116 5.68 17.44 -16.11
N GLU A 117 5.56 16.68 -15.03
CA GLU A 117 6.24 15.40 -14.86
C GLU A 117 5.65 14.31 -15.77
N TYR A 118 4.31 14.31 -15.93
CA TYR A 118 3.55 13.36 -16.75
C TYR A 118 2.69 14.10 -17.78
N PRO A 119 3.25 14.51 -18.91
CA PRO A 119 2.50 15.34 -19.90
C PRO A 119 1.28 14.66 -20.50
N ARG A 120 1.26 13.32 -20.54
CA ARG A 120 0.15 12.51 -21.06
C ARG A 120 -0.93 12.21 -20.00
N ALA A 121 -0.71 12.55 -18.73
CA ALA A 121 -1.73 12.42 -17.71
C ALA A 121 -2.87 13.40 -17.97
N LYS A 122 -4.10 12.90 -17.88
CA LYS A 122 -5.29 13.74 -18.05
C LYS A 122 -5.65 14.40 -16.73
N CYS A 123 -5.88 15.71 -16.79
CA CYS A 123 -6.28 16.50 -15.63
C CYS A 123 -7.75 16.92 -15.78
N ILE A 124 -8.59 16.58 -14.80
CA ILE A 124 -10.00 16.93 -14.72
C ILE A 124 -10.28 17.72 -13.45
N THR A 125 -11.00 18.81 -13.56
CA THR A 125 -11.23 19.72 -12.41
C THR A 125 -12.66 20.26 -12.41
N ASN A 126 -13.21 20.52 -11.23
CA ASN A 126 -14.52 21.18 -11.07
C ASN A 126 -14.43 22.71 -11.06
N PHE A 127 -13.23 23.24 -11.21
CA PHE A 127 -12.96 24.68 -11.33
C PHE A 127 -12.14 24.96 -12.62
N ALA A 128 -12.05 26.21 -13.02
CA ALA A 128 -11.27 26.57 -14.21
C ALA A 128 -9.77 26.44 -13.95
N LEU A 129 -9.12 25.51 -14.62
CA LEU A 129 -7.66 25.33 -14.59
C LEU A 129 -7.13 25.34 -16.03
N GLN A 130 -6.15 26.19 -16.32
CA GLN A 130 -5.56 26.26 -17.63
C GLN A 130 -5.00 24.91 -18.10
N GLY A 131 -5.46 24.45 -19.27
CA GLY A 131 -5.04 23.19 -19.86
C GLY A 131 -5.65 21.95 -19.21
N GLN A 132 -6.76 22.07 -18.50
CA GLN A 132 -7.53 20.90 -18.06
C GLN A 132 -8.01 20.08 -19.27
N SER A 133 -8.07 18.76 -19.12
CA SER A 133 -8.50 17.85 -20.19
C SER A 133 -10.01 17.78 -20.32
N ALA A 134 -10.72 17.93 -19.19
CA ALA A 134 -12.17 17.98 -19.13
C ALA A 134 -12.62 18.69 -17.85
N LYS A 135 -13.83 19.27 -17.89
CA LYS A 135 -14.48 19.81 -16.71
C LYS A 135 -15.19 18.70 -15.95
N LEU A 136 -15.04 18.72 -14.64
CA LEU A 136 -15.65 17.75 -13.73
C LEU A 136 -16.91 18.38 -13.09
N ASP A 137 -18.04 18.26 -13.76
CA ASP A 137 -19.31 18.84 -13.29
C ASP A 137 -20.02 17.93 -12.27
N ASP A 138 -19.80 16.61 -12.35
CA ASP A 138 -20.37 15.62 -11.44
C ASP A 138 -19.29 14.56 -11.11
N TRP A 139 -19.32 14.06 -9.86
CA TRP A 139 -18.44 12.98 -9.42
C TRP A 139 -18.61 11.68 -10.23
N ARG A 140 -19.79 11.47 -10.86
CA ARG A 140 -20.07 10.31 -11.72
C ARG A 140 -19.12 10.22 -12.91
N LEU A 141 -18.62 11.35 -13.39
CA LEU A 141 -17.60 11.37 -14.45
C LEU A 141 -16.31 10.65 -14.02
N LEU A 142 -15.99 10.63 -12.72
CA LEU A 142 -14.83 9.92 -12.22
C LEU A 142 -14.94 8.40 -12.43
N VAL A 143 -16.14 7.84 -12.39
CA VAL A 143 -16.36 6.40 -12.54
C VAL A 143 -15.89 5.93 -13.92
N GLY A 144 -16.29 6.64 -14.97
CA GLY A 144 -15.99 6.30 -16.36
C GLY A 144 -14.67 6.83 -16.89
N TYR A 145 -14.07 7.84 -16.24
CA TYR A 145 -12.91 8.53 -16.78
C TYR A 145 -11.61 7.76 -16.51
N LYS A 146 -11.08 7.13 -17.55
CA LYS A 146 -9.85 6.32 -17.49
C LYS A 146 -8.85 6.79 -18.54
N ASN A 147 -7.56 6.64 -18.26
CA ASN A 147 -6.46 7.00 -19.17
C ASN A 147 -5.35 5.91 -19.19
N GLY A 148 -5.69 4.68 -18.83
CA GLY A 148 -4.76 3.57 -18.81
C GLY A 148 -3.56 3.83 -17.87
N ILE A 149 -2.37 3.51 -18.35
CA ILE A 149 -1.11 3.66 -17.60
C ILE A 149 -0.68 5.11 -17.41
N GLN A 150 -1.15 6.01 -18.26
CA GLN A 150 -0.77 7.44 -18.28
C GLN A 150 -1.44 8.23 -17.15
N GLY A 151 -2.46 7.68 -16.53
CA GLY A 151 -3.07 8.19 -15.30
C GLY A 151 -4.04 9.36 -15.46
N VAL A 152 -4.76 9.62 -14.38
CA VAL A 152 -5.75 10.71 -14.27
C VAL A 152 -5.50 11.49 -12.98
N ILE A 153 -5.45 12.80 -13.08
CA ILE A 153 -5.38 13.76 -11.98
C ILE A 153 -6.77 14.41 -11.87
N ALA A 154 -7.52 14.08 -10.82
CA ALA A 154 -8.83 14.66 -10.55
C ALA A 154 -8.71 15.69 -9.42
N CYS A 155 -9.12 16.94 -9.66
CA CYS A 155 -9.09 18.01 -8.65
C CYS A 155 -10.52 18.47 -8.36
N ILE A 156 -10.91 18.38 -7.10
CA ILE A 156 -12.25 18.70 -6.61
C ILE A 156 -12.15 19.80 -5.55
N ASP A 157 -12.52 21.01 -5.91
CA ASP A 157 -12.61 22.09 -4.93
C ASP A 157 -13.90 21.95 -4.11
N GLU A 158 -13.79 22.21 -2.80
CA GLU A 158 -14.87 22.03 -1.82
C GLU A 158 -15.53 20.64 -1.88
N MET A 159 -14.72 19.61 -1.80
CA MET A 159 -15.15 18.19 -1.89
C MET A 159 -16.29 17.84 -0.92
N GLN A 160 -16.42 18.55 0.21
CA GLN A 160 -17.53 18.36 1.15
C GLN A 160 -18.90 18.69 0.57
N ASN A 161 -18.98 19.45 -0.55
CA ASN A 161 -20.25 19.74 -1.21
C ASN A 161 -20.82 18.50 -1.93
N TRP A 162 -19.94 17.60 -2.38
CA TRP A 162 -20.34 16.35 -3.02
C TRP A 162 -20.38 15.18 -2.04
N PHE A 163 -19.48 15.19 -1.05
CA PHE A 163 -19.27 14.08 -0.14
C PHE A 163 -19.25 14.55 1.32
N SER A 164 -20.40 15.03 1.79
CA SER A 164 -20.59 15.50 3.15
C SER A 164 -20.57 14.35 4.15
N SER A 165 -20.06 14.60 5.36
CA SER A 165 -20.12 13.65 6.49
C SER A 165 -21.53 13.22 6.85
N ASN A 166 -22.53 14.10 6.66
CA ASN A 166 -23.94 13.80 6.91
C ASN A 166 -24.50 12.73 5.97
N GLN A 167 -23.88 12.56 4.80
CA GLN A 167 -24.27 11.58 3.78
C GLN A 167 -23.42 10.29 3.84
N SER A 168 -22.64 10.10 4.90
CA SER A 168 -21.75 8.93 5.00
C SER A 168 -22.47 7.58 4.95
N LYS A 169 -23.73 7.53 5.42
CA LYS A 169 -24.57 6.32 5.35
C LYS A 169 -25.09 6.02 3.93
N ASN A 170 -25.27 7.07 3.12
CA ASN A 170 -25.80 7.02 1.75
C ASN A 170 -24.69 7.32 0.72
N PHE A 171 -23.43 7.02 1.07
CA PHE A 171 -22.32 7.22 0.18
C PHE A 171 -22.47 6.35 -1.08
N PRO A 172 -22.33 6.92 -2.29
CA PRO A 172 -22.55 6.18 -3.52
C PRO A 172 -21.58 4.99 -3.65
N PRO A 173 -22.09 3.76 -3.89
CA PRO A 173 -21.24 2.57 -4.01
C PRO A 173 -20.26 2.67 -5.18
N GLU A 174 -20.65 3.31 -6.28
CA GLU A 174 -19.79 3.52 -7.44
C GLU A 174 -18.59 4.42 -7.09
N MET A 175 -18.80 5.44 -6.26
CA MET A 175 -17.71 6.31 -5.81
C MET A 175 -16.80 5.61 -4.80
N LEU A 176 -17.34 4.72 -3.98
CA LEU A 176 -16.53 3.88 -3.10
C LEU A 176 -15.58 2.99 -3.94
N GLU A 177 -16.09 2.41 -5.02
CA GLU A 177 -15.28 1.64 -5.95
C GLU A 177 -14.18 2.52 -6.60
N VAL A 178 -14.51 3.74 -7.00
CA VAL A 178 -13.55 4.71 -7.56
C VAL A 178 -12.40 4.97 -6.59
N ILE A 179 -12.70 5.21 -5.30
CA ILE A 179 -11.69 5.51 -4.27
C ILE A 179 -10.82 4.27 -4.00
N THR A 180 -11.43 3.10 -3.86
CA THR A 180 -10.71 1.86 -3.54
C THR A 180 -9.88 1.34 -4.72
N GLN A 181 -10.32 1.58 -5.96
CA GLN A 181 -9.63 1.15 -7.17
C GLN A 181 -8.71 2.21 -7.80
N ASN A 182 -8.41 3.29 -7.11
CA ASN A 182 -7.52 4.35 -7.60
C ASN A 182 -6.18 3.80 -8.10
N ARG A 183 -5.63 2.82 -7.40
CA ARG A 183 -4.38 2.16 -7.79
C ARG A 183 -4.49 1.44 -9.14
N LYS A 184 -5.56 0.68 -9.35
CA LYS A 184 -5.80 -0.07 -10.59
C LYS A 184 -6.00 0.87 -11.79
N ASN A 185 -6.71 1.97 -11.56
CA ASN A 185 -7.05 2.95 -12.59
C ASN A 185 -6.00 4.07 -12.75
N ARG A 186 -4.87 3.98 -12.04
CA ARG A 186 -3.82 5.01 -12.07
C ARG A 186 -4.38 6.41 -11.89
N ARG A 187 -5.17 6.59 -10.85
CA ARG A 187 -5.87 7.84 -10.56
C ARG A 187 -5.42 8.41 -9.23
N VAL A 188 -5.20 9.72 -9.21
CA VAL A 188 -5.09 10.50 -7.98
C VAL A 188 -6.28 11.45 -7.91
N ILE A 189 -6.96 11.45 -6.78
CA ILE A 189 -8.05 12.39 -6.48
C ILE A 189 -7.50 13.38 -5.47
N MET A 190 -7.47 14.66 -5.83
CA MET A 190 -7.12 15.74 -4.92
C MET A 190 -8.37 16.54 -4.62
N GLY A 191 -8.60 16.82 -3.35
CA GLY A 191 -9.74 17.61 -2.93
C GLY A 191 -9.38 18.68 -1.92
N THR A 192 -10.14 19.78 -1.89
CA THR A 192 -10.07 20.74 -0.80
C THR A 192 -11.27 20.56 0.13
N ALA A 193 -11.08 20.81 1.41
CA ALA A 193 -12.15 20.84 2.39
C ALA A 193 -11.84 21.87 3.48
N GLN A 194 -12.88 22.47 4.07
CA GLN A 194 -12.72 23.40 5.19
C GLN A 194 -12.27 22.67 6.46
N SER A 195 -12.73 21.45 6.67
CA SER A 195 -12.34 20.58 7.76
C SER A 195 -12.40 19.12 7.31
N PHE A 196 -11.43 18.31 7.72
CA PHE A 196 -11.39 16.89 7.43
C PHE A 196 -12.63 16.14 7.93
N ASN A 197 -13.16 16.56 9.07
CA ASN A 197 -14.35 15.95 9.68
C ASN A 197 -15.65 16.19 8.90
N ARG A 198 -15.69 17.17 8.01
CA ARG A 198 -16.85 17.45 7.14
C ARG A 198 -16.96 16.48 5.96
N LEU A 199 -15.93 15.72 5.68
CA LEU A 199 -15.93 14.73 4.60
C LEU A 199 -16.59 13.42 5.06
N ALA A 200 -17.20 12.72 4.11
CA ALA A 200 -17.76 11.40 4.34
C ALA A 200 -16.69 10.40 4.80
N LYS A 201 -17.10 9.46 5.67
CA LYS A 201 -16.20 8.48 6.29
C LYS A 201 -15.35 7.71 5.26
N PRO A 202 -15.88 7.20 4.12
CA PRO A 202 -15.10 6.49 3.12
C PRO A 202 -13.97 7.29 2.46
N ILE A 203 -14.01 8.63 2.53
CA ILE A 203 -12.93 9.49 1.99
C ILE A 203 -11.85 9.71 3.05
N ARG A 204 -12.19 9.59 4.34
CA ARG A 204 -11.27 9.82 5.45
C ARG A 204 -10.44 8.59 5.84
N GLU A 205 -10.89 7.40 5.48
CA GLU A 205 -10.24 6.09 5.70
C GLU A 205 -9.47 5.64 4.46
#